data_cb0c923384fe3fd219e0e7da8b8ab7d3
#
_entry.id   cb0c923384fe3fd219e0e7da8b8ab7d3
#
_cell.length_a   1.000
_cell.length_b   1.000
_cell.length_c   1.000
_cell.angle_alpha   90.00
_cell.angle_beta   90.00
_cell.angle_gamma   90.00
#
_symmetry.space_group_name_H-M   'P 1'
#
loop_
_entity.id
_entity.type
_entity.pdbx_description
1 polymer ?
#
loop_
_entity_poly.entity_id
_entity_poly.type
_entity_poly.pdbx_seq_one_letter_code
_entity_poly.pdbx_strand_id
1 'polypeptide(L)'
;MSLREQLRVMVVDDMSTSRGLITQALDAFGIRNVATAGDGKSALAGIAKSPVHLVISDYNMPEMDGLHLLHYLRSAPQTQKTGFLLITGKADPAIINKGKQLGMNNYLAKPFQNEQLKAAIEAIVGRL
;
A
#
# COMPACT_ATOMS: atom_id res chain seq x y z
N MET A 1 22.75 -6.61 -2.45
CA MET A 1 21.48 -6.36 -3.14
C MET A 1 20.89 -5.05 -2.66
N SER A 2 20.32 -4.30 -3.58
CA SER A 2 19.69 -3.03 -3.24
C SER A 2 18.35 -3.26 -2.53
N LEU A 3 17.87 -2.24 -1.83
CA LEU A 3 16.57 -2.30 -1.17
C LEU A 3 15.46 -2.62 -2.17
N ARG A 4 15.49 -1.98 -3.36
CA ARG A 4 14.46 -2.20 -4.39
C ARG A 4 14.37 -3.65 -4.85
N GLU A 5 15.47 -4.37 -4.85
CA GLU A 5 15.50 -5.77 -5.26
C GLU A 5 14.96 -6.71 -4.17
N GLN A 6 15.09 -6.33 -2.91
CA GLN A 6 14.65 -7.11 -1.77
C GLN A 6 13.22 -6.81 -1.34
N LEU A 7 12.73 -5.61 -1.67
CA LEU A 7 11.44 -5.12 -1.19
C LEU A 7 10.28 -5.92 -1.80
N ARG A 8 9.43 -6.46 -0.95
CA ARG A 8 8.20 -7.15 -1.37
C ARG A 8 7.02 -6.25 -1.07
N VAL A 9 6.18 -6.02 -2.09
CA VAL A 9 5.07 -5.08 -2.01
C VAL A 9 3.78 -5.76 -2.43
N MET A 10 2.69 -5.47 -1.71
CA MET A 10 1.34 -5.85 -2.10
C MET A 10 0.59 -4.59 -2.51
N VAL A 11 0.06 -4.58 -3.73
CA VAL A 11 -0.78 -3.48 -4.24
C VAL A 11 -2.23 -3.91 -4.19
N VAL A 12 -3.05 -3.16 -3.48
CA VAL A 12 -4.47 -3.47 -3.27
C VAL A 12 -5.33 -2.36 -3.87
N ASP A 13 -6.09 -2.69 -4.90
CA ASP A 13 -6.95 -1.73 -5.58
C ASP A 13 -8.02 -2.52 -6.34
N ASP A 14 -9.28 -2.17 -6.16
CA ASP A 14 -10.38 -2.88 -6.81
C ASP A 14 -10.51 -2.54 -8.31
N MET A 15 -9.86 -1.47 -8.77
CA MET A 15 -9.86 -1.08 -10.19
C MET A 15 -8.60 -1.56 -10.88
N SER A 16 -8.76 -2.39 -11.90
CA SER A 16 -7.62 -2.97 -12.62
C SER A 16 -6.74 -1.92 -13.29
N THR A 17 -7.35 -0.84 -13.81
CA THR A 17 -6.59 0.24 -14.44
C THR A 17 -5.69 0.94 -13.43
N SER A 18 -6.25 1.32 -12.30
CA SER A 18 -5.49 1.97 -11.22
C SER A 18 -4.40 1.06 -10.68
N ARG A 19 -4.73 -0.20 -10.44
CA ARG A 19 -3.78 -1.22 -9.98
C ARG A 19 -2.61 -1.37 -10.96
N GLY A 20 -2.92 -1.39 -12.27
CA GLY A 20 -1.91 -1.49 -13.32
C GLY A 20 -0.98 -0.30 -13.37
N LEU A 21 -1.49 0.91 -13.18
CA LEU A 21 -0.65 2.12 -13.17
C LEU A 21 0.34 2.09 -12.00
N ILE A 22 -0.12 1.64 -10.84
CA ILE A 22 0.76 1.55 -9.67
C ILE A 22 1.85 0.49 -9.90
N THR A 23 1.46 -0.68 -10.40
CA THR A 23 2.45 -1.75 -10.64
C THR A 23 3.46 -1.38 -11.71
N GLN A 24 3.04 -0.66 -12.76
CA GLN A 24 3.97 -0.15 -13.78
C GLN A 24 4.97 0.82 -13.19
N ALA A 25 4.50 1.71 -12.30
CA ALA A 25 5.39 2.67 -11.63
C ALA A 25 6.41 1.94 -10.75
N LEU A 26 5.97 0.93 -10.01
CA LEU A 26 6.88 0.14 -9.16
C LEU A 26 7.95 -0.56 -10.00
N ASP A 27 7.56 -1.12 -11.13
CA ASP A 27 8.52 -1.75 -12.05
C ASP A 27 9.55 -0.74 -12.55
N ALA A 28 9.10 0.46 -12.91
CA ALA A 28 9.99 1.54 -13.33
C ALA A 28 10.98 1.94 -12.25
N PHE A 29 10.62 1.80 -10.97
CA PHE A 29 11.51 2.08 -9.84
C PHE A 29 12.47 0.92 -9.56
N GLY A 30 12.33 -0.21 -10.26
CA GLY A 30 13.16 -1.40 -10.03
C GLY A 30 12.61 -2.33 -8.94
N ILE A 31 11.40 -2.08 -8.46
CA ILE A 31 10.72 -2.94 -7.48
C ILE A 31 10.00 -4.04 -8.25
N ARG A 32 10.49 -5.27 -8.17
CA ARG A 32 9.99 -6.37 -9.00
C ARG A 32 9.18 -7.41 -8.25
N ASN A 33 9.33 -7.47 -6.93
CA ASN A 33 8.59 -8.42 -6.10
C ASN A 33 7.26 -7.80 -5.69
N VAL A 34 6.31 -7.77 -6.62
CA VAL A 34 5.02 -7.12 -6.44
C VAL A 34 3.91 -8.16 -6.58
N ALA A 35 3.07 -8.26 -5.55
CA ALA A 35 1.83 -9.02 -5.60
C ALA A 35 0.67 -8.03 -5.67
N THR A 36 -0.46 -8.46 -6.19
CA THR A 36 -1.64 -7.62 -6.32
C THR A 36 -2.87 -8.30 -5.75
N ALA A 37 -3.84 -7.49 -5.33
CA ALA A 37 -5.14 -7.98 -4.89
C ALA A 37 -6.20 -6.97 -5.27
N GLY A 38 -7.39 -7.45 -5.59
CA GLY A 38 -8.52 -6.61 -5.97
C GLY A 38 -9.40 -6.20 -4.80
N ASP A 39 -9.15 -6.74 -3.60
CA ASP A 39 -9.91 -6.41 -2.41
C ASP A 39 -9.08 -6.70 -1.15
N GLY A 40 -9.57 -6.21 0.00
CA GLY A 40 -8.85 -6.35 1.26
C GLY A 40 -8.75 -7.79 1.75
N LYS A 41 -9.79 -8.57 1.56
CA LYS A 41 -9.82 -9.97 1.99
C LYS A 41 -8.78 -10.80 1.24
N SER A 42 -8.72 -10.64 -0.08
CA SER A 42 -7.71 -11.31 -0.92
C SER A 42 -6.30 -10.87 -0.55
N ALA A 43 -6.13 -9.58 -0.25
CA ALA A 43 -4.84 -9.05 0.19
C ALA A 43 -4.37 -9.71 1.48
N LEU A 44 -5.25 -9.82 2.47
CA LEU A 44 -4.92 -10.47 3.75
C LEU A 44 -4.53 -11.93 3.54
N ALA A 45 -5.27 -12.65 2.71
CA ALA A 45 -4.96 -14.05 2.40
C ALA A 45 -3.60 -14.18 1.71
N GLY A 46 -3.31 -13.30 0.75
CA GLY A 46 -2.04 -13.30 0.04
C GLY A 46 -0.85 -12.97 0.94
N ILE A 47 -1.01 -12.00 1.84
CA ILE A 47 0.02 -11.59 2.78
C ILE A 47 0.30 -12.71 3.79
N ALA A 48 -0.73 -13.44 4.21
CA ALA A 48 -0.57 -14.57 5.12
C ALA A 48 0.29 -15.67 4.51
N LYS A 49 0.16 -15.90 3.20
CA LYS A 49 0.95 -16.90 2.48
C LYS A 49 2.35 -16.41 2.16
N SER A 50 2.47 -15.14 1.76
CA SER A 50 3.74 -14.54 1.34
C SER A 50 3.85 -13.15 1.98
N PRO A 51 4.46 -13.05 3.16
CA PRO A 51 4.59 -11.77 3.85
C PRO A 51 5.28 -10.70 3.00
N VAL A 52 4.83 -9.47 3.13
CA VAL A 52 5.38 -8.32 2.40
C VAL A 52 5.92 -7.28 3.37
N HIS A 53 6.79 -6.41 2.86
CA HIS A 53 7.34 -5.31 3.64
C HIS A 53 6.44 -4.09 3.61
N LEU A 54 5.70 -3.91 2.52
CA LEU A 54 4.89 -2.71 2.28
C LEU A 54 3.57 -3.10 1.61
N VAL A 55 2.49 -2.51 2.09
CA VAL A 55 1.17 -2.58 1.45
C VAL A 55 0.86 -1.19 0.91
N ILE A 56 0.53 -1.12 -0.38
CA ILE A 56 0.02 0.10 -1.02
C ILE A 56 -1.45 -0.17 -1.32
N SER A 57 -2.34 0.53 -0.65
CA SER A 57 -3.77 0.25 -0.74
C SER A 57 -4.58 1.50 -1.08
N ASP A 58 -5.50 1.34 -2.03
CA ASP A 58 -6.54 2.33 -2.25
C ASP A 58 -7.44 2.40 -1.00
N TYR A 59 -7.97 3.59 -0.73
CA TYR A 59 -8.91 3.76 0.37
C TYR A 59 -10.28 3.20 0.02
N ASN A 60 -10.79 3.57 -1.16
CA ASN A 60 -12.19 3.31 -1.52
C ASN A 60 -12.33 1.97 -2.25
N MET A 61 -12.66 0.94 -1.50
CA MET A 61 -12.88 -0.41 -2.01
C MET A 61 -14.17 -0.98 -1.41
N PRO A 62 -14.91 -1.83 -2.16
CA PRO A 62 -16.14 -2.42 -1.63
C PRO A 62 -15.84 -3.37 -0.46
N GLU A 63 -16.80 -3.47 0.46
CA GLU A 63 -16.81 -4.36 1.62
C GLU A 63 -15.76 -4.02 2.68
N MET A 64 -14.50 -3.89 2.30
CA MET A 64 -13.40 -3.57 3.22
C MET A 64 -12.58 -2.43 2.61
N ASP A 65 -12.68 -1.23 3.16
CA ASP A 65 -11.87 -0.11 2.67
C ASP A 65 -10.42 -0.22 3.15
N GLY A 66 -9.58 0.71 2.67
CA GLY A 66 -8.15 0.68 3.01
C GLY A 66 -7.86 0.82 4.50
N LEU A 67 -8.68 1.56 5.24
CA LEU A 67 -8.49 1.71 6.68
C LEU A 67 -8.91 0.45 7.45
N HIS A 68 -9.92 -0.26 6.98
CA HIS A 68 -10.26 -1.57 7.53
C HIS A 68 -9.12 -2.56 7.32
N LEU A 69 -8.54 -2.58 6.12
CA LEU A 69 -7.39 -3.42 5.83
C LEU A 69 -6.24 -3.11 6.78
N LEU A 70 -5.93 -1.83 6.95
CA LEU A 70 -4.89 -1.38 7.88
C LEU A 70 -5.17 -1.87 9.30
N HIS A 71 -6.40 -1.74 9.76
CA HIS A 71 -6.80 -2.21 11.09
C HIS A 71 -6.47 -3.70 11.27
N TYR A 72 -6.83 -4.54 10.30
CA TYR A 72 -6.52 -5.96 10.37
C TYR A 72 -5.02 -6.23 10.40
N LEU A 73 -4.26 -5.51 9.57
CA LEU A 73 -2.80 -5.67 9.55
C LEU A 73 -2.18 -5.32 10.91
N ARG A 74 -2.65 -4.26 11.54
CA ARG A 74 -2.12 -3.82 12.84
C ARG A 74 -2.57 -4.71 13.99
N SER A 75 -3.62 -5.49 13.81
CA SER A 75 -4.17 -6.37 14.84
C SER A 75 -3.49 -7.72 14.94
N ALA A 76 -2.70 -8.11 13.95
CA ALA A 76 -2.02 -9.40 13.92
C ALA A 76 -0.52 -9.23 14.15
N PRO A 77 0.10 -10.04 15.04
CA PRO A 77 1.54 -9.91 15.32
C PRO A 77 2.43 -10.01 14.09
N GLN A 78 2.05 -10.83 13.11
CA GLN A 78 2.86 -11.06 11.92
C GLN A 78 2.89 -9.86 10.98
N THR A 79 1.90 -8.96 11.07
CA THR A 79 1.75 -7.84 10.13
C THR A 79 1.69 -6.47 10.80
N GLN A 80 1.78 -6.43 12.13
CA GLN A 80 1.60 -5.15 12.85
C GLN A 80 2.66 -4.10 12.51
N LYS A 81 3.80 -4.50 11.97
CA LYS A 81 4.88 -3.58 11.57
C LYS A 81 5.01 -3.42 10.06
N THR A 82 4.15 -4.06 9.28
CA THR A 82 4.18 -3.92 7.82
C THR A 82 3.93 -2.46 7.44
N GLY A 83 4.75 -1.92 6.54
CA GLY A 83 4.57 -0.57 6.05
C GLY A 83 3.23 -0.44 5.32
N PHE A 84 2.57 0.70 5.45
CA PHE A 84 1.27 0.92 4.84
C PHE A 84 1.21 2.32 4.21
N LEU A 85 0.97 2.35 2.91
CA LEU A 85 0.76 3.59 2.15
C LEU A 85 -0.69 3.61 1.67
N LEU A 86 -1.44 4.58 2.15
CA LEU A 86 -2.84 4.76 1.72
C LEU A 86 -2.89 5.66 0.49
N ILE A 87 -3.61 5.23 -0.54
CA ILE A 87 -3.84 6.05 -1.72
C ILE A 87 -5.32 6.42 -1.75
N THR A 88 -5.63 7.70 -1.86
CA THR A 88 -7.01 8.17 -1.79
C THR A 88 -7.28 9.26 -2.81
N GLY A 89 -8.48 9.23 -3.40
CA GLY A 89 -8.96 10.28 -4.29
C GLY A 89 -9.36 11.55 -3.56
N LYS A 90 -9.51 11.48 -2.24
CA LYS A 90 -9.84 12.64 -1.41
C LYS A 90 -8.86 12.75 -0.25
N ALA A 91 -8.12 13.85 -0.19
CA ALA A 91 -7.28 14.16 0.95
C ALA A 91 -8.16 14.73 2.09
N ASP A 92 -9.15 13.94 2.52
CA ASP A 92 -10.07 14.31 3.59
C ASP A 92 -9.35 14.24 4.93
N PRO A 93 -9.29 15.33 5.70
CA PRO A 93 -8.63 15.33 7.01
C PRO A 93 -9.15 14.24 7.96
N ALA A 94 -10.44 13.92 7.90
CA ALA A 94 -11.01 12.87 8.75
C ALA A 94 -10.41 11.50 8.40
N ILE A 95 -10.27 11.18 7.12
CA ILE A 95 -9.68 9.92 6.66
C ILE A 95 -8.20 9.86 7.03
N ILE A 96 -7.47 10.94 6.81
CA ILE A 96 -6.04 11.00 7.11
C ILE A 96 -5.80 10.85 8.61
N ASN A 97 -6.57 11.56 9.43
CA ASN A 97 -6.43 11.47 10.89
C ASN A 97 -6.77 10.06 11.39
N LYS A 98 -7.81 9.44 10.86
CA LYS A 98 -8.16 8.08 11.21
C LYS A 98 -7.04 7.11 10.83
N GLY A 99 -6.48 7.27 9.63
CA GLY A 99 -5.35 6.47 9.17
C GLY A 99 -4.15 6.59 10.10
N LYS A 100 -3.82 7.80 10.52
CA LYS A 100 -2.72 8.03 11.46
C LYS A 100 -2.99 7.34 12.80
N GLN A 101 -4.21 7.41 13.31
CA GLN A 101 -4.59 6.74 14.55
C GLN A 101 -4.45 5.22 14.43
N LEU A 102 -4.74 4.67 13.25
CA LEU A 102 -4.63 3.24 13.00
C LEU A 102 -3.20 2.80 12.66
N GLY A 103 -2.27 3.74 12.51
CA GLY A 103 -0.87 3.42 12.28
C GLY A 103 -0.44 3.35 10.82
N MET A 104 -1.08 4.12 9.92
CA MET A 104 -0.57 4.22 8.56
C MET A 104 0.76 4.97 8.56
N ASN A 105 1.65 4.58 7.67
CA ASN A 105 2.98 5.18 7.59
C ASN A 105 3.01 6.42 6.71
N ASN A 106 2.15 6.47 5.70
CA ASN A 106 2.08 7.62 4.80
C ASN A 106 0.79 7.54 3.97
N TYR A 107 0.47 8.60 3.27
CA TYR A 107 -0.66 8.63 2.34
C TYR A 107 -0.28 9.42 1.09
N LEU A 108 -1.03 9.22 0.02
CA LEU A 108 -0.81 9.88 -1.26
C LEU A 108 -2.17 10.15 -1.92
N ALA A 109 -2.39 11.38 -2.37
CA ALA A 109 -3.65 11.75 -3.01
C ALA A 109 -3.60 11.50 -4.51
N LYS A 110 -4.70 11.03 -5.08
CA LYS A 110 -4.88 10.89 -6.54
C LYS A 110 -5.38 12.21 -7.13
N PRO A 111 -4.98 12.56 -8.34
CA PRO A 111 -3.96 11.92 -9.17
C PRO A 111 -2.55 12.25 -8.67
N PHE A 112 -1.61 11.32 -8.89
CA PHE A 112 -0.22 11.52 -8.49
C PHE A 112 0.71 11.20 -9.66
N GLN A 113 1.92 11.73 -9.60
CA GLN A 113 2.97 11.42 -10.55
C GLN A 113 3.91 10.37 -9.96
N ASN A 114 4.69 9.71 -10.81
CA ASN A 114 5.59 8.65 -10.37
C ASN A 114 6.59 9.14 -9.32
N GLU A 115 7.09 10.38 -9.45
CA GLU A 115 8.00 10.96 -8.47
C GLU A 115 7.38 11.08 -7.09
N GLN A 116 6.09 11.41 -7.04
CA GLN A 116 5.36 11.53 -5.78
C GLN A 116 5.16 10.17 -5.14
N LEU A 117 4.84 9.16 -5.93
CA LEU A 117 4.70 7.79 -5.44
C LEU A 117 6.03 7.27 -4.90
N LYS A 118 7.11 7.48 -5.64
CA LYS A 118 8.45 7.07 -5.21
C LYS A 118 8.83 7.72 -3.89
N ALA A 119 8.62 9.04 -3.78
CA ALA A 119 8.92 9.78 -2.55
C ALA A 119 8.10 9.26 -1.36
N ALA A 120 6.82 8.96 -1.58
CA ALA A 120 5.95 8.43 -0.54
C ALA A 120 6.42 7.05 -0.05
N ILE A 121 6.86 6.20 -0.96
CA ILE A 121 7.43 4.89 -0.63
C ILE A 121 8.74 5.05 0.15
N GLU A 122 9.63 5.91 -0.33
CA GLU A 122 10.93 6.14 0.31
C GLU A 122 10.78 6.70 1.72
N ALA A 123 9.74 7.49 1.97
CA ALA A 123 9.46 8.00 3.31
C ALA A 123 9.11 6.89 4.30
N ILE A 124 8.67 5.73 3.80
CA ILE A 124 8.30 4.59 4.65
C ILE A 124 9.46 3.61 4.78
N VAL A 125 10.08 3.23 3.66
CA VAL A 125 11.02 2.10 3.63
C VAL A 125 12.48 2.53 3.49
N GLY A 126 12.72 3.80 3.20
CA GLY A 126 14.05 4.31 2.95
C GLY A 126 14.35 4.43 1.46
N ARG A 127 15.54 4.91 1.16
CA ARG A 127 15.97 5.23 -0.21
C ARG A 127 16.04 3.96 -1.08
N LEU A 128 15.41 4.03 -2.22
CA LEU A 128 15.42 2.94 -3.20
C LEU A 128 16.68 2.88 -4.07
#